data_41044ac29ff3e0c1ee58ea1f84849849
#
_entry.id   41044ac29ff3e0c1ee58ea1f84849849
#
_cell.length_a   1.000
_cell.length_b   1.000
_cell.length_c   1.000
_cell.angle_alpha   90.00
_cell.angle_beta   90.00
_cell.angle_gamma   90.00
#
_symmetry.space_group_name_H-M   'P 1'
#
loop_
_entity.id
_entity.type
_entity.pdbx_description
1 polymer ?
#
loop_
_entity_poly.entity_id
_entity_poly.type
_entity_poly.pdbx_seq_one_letter_code
_entity_poly.pdbx_strand_id
1 'polypeptide(L)'
;MDPCNYYRKEDLPRMGPVLEDIFRRLGARIVLAHAKDVKASADGTDLPASGLGVLDYPLYLRLLAKLDREMFLALEHLGLEDVPRARDFVLGQFDKI
;
A
#
# COMPACT_ATOMS: atom_id res chain seq x y z
N MET A 1 6.65 6.83 -1.98
CA MET A 1 6.60 5.45 -1.42
C MET A 1 5.54 4.66 -2.16
N ASP A 2 5.92 3.54 -2.65
CA ASP A 2 5.06 2.59 -3.35
C ASP A 2 5.46 1.19 -2.91
N PRO A 3 4.94 0.72 -1.77
CA PRO A 3 5.42 -0.52 -1.16
C PRO A 3 5.14 -1.74 -2.04
N CYS A 4 4.10 -1.71 -2.85
CA CYS A 4 3.71 -2.86 -3.68
C CYS A 4 4.81 -3.25 -4.68
N ASN A 5 5.65 -2.29 -5.08
CA ASN A 5 6.73 -2.54 -6.03
C ASN A 5 7.90 -3.33 -5.41
N TYR A 6 7.95 -3.46 -4.09
CA TYR A 6 9.05 -4.13 -3.41
C TYR A 6 8.77 -5.59 -3.09
N TYR A 7 7.51 -6.04 -3.24
CA TYR A 7 7.14 -7.41 -2.88
C TYR A 7 7.39 -8.35 -4.03
N ARG A 8 8.10 -9.44 -3.73
CA ARG A 8 8.13 -10.63 -4.58
C ARG A 8 7.02 -11.57 -4.11
N LYS A 9 6.68 -12.56 -4.93
CA LYS A 9 5.62 -13.52 -4.59
C LYS A 9 5.89 -14.21 -3.24
N GLU A 10 7.13 -14.60 -3.01
CA GLU A 10 7.54 -15.28 -1.77
C GLU A 10 7.52 -14.38 -0.54
N ASP A 11 7.45 -13.06 -0.72
CA ASP A 11 7.39 -12.11 0.39
C ASP A 11 5.96 -11.89 0.91
N LEU A 12 4.94 -12.21 0.11
CA LEU A 12 3.55 -11.92 0.46
C LEU A 12 3.09 -12.56 1.76
N PRO A 13 3.48 -13.81 2.10
CA PRO A 13 3.12 -14.39 3.39
C PRO A 13 3.72 -13.68 4.60
N ARG A 14 4.75 -12.85 4.38
CA ARG A 14 5.40 -12.06 5.44
C ARG A 14 5.09 -10.57 5.25
N MET A 15 3.87 -10.25 4.89
CA MET A 15 3.43 -8.91 4.52
C MET A 15 3.86 -7.86 5.55
N GLY A 16 3.52 -8.05 6.83
CA GLY A 16 3.81 -7.08 7.89
C GLY A 16 5.30 -6.84 8.10
N PRO A 17 6.10 -7.87 8.41
CA PRO A 17 7.55 -7.71 8.61
C PRO A 17 8.27 -7.07 7.42
N VAL A 18 7.89 -7.43 6.19
CA VAL A 18 8.49 -6.84 5.00
C VAL A 18 8.12 -5.36 4.88
N LEU A 19 6.86 -5.01 5.13
CA LEU A 19 6.41 -3.62 5.08
C LEU A 19 7.12 -2.75 6.11
N GLU A 20 7.26 -3.26 7.33
CA GLU A 20 7.99 -2.55 8.38
C GLU A 20 9.46 -2.35 8.02
N ASP A 21 10.08 -3.34 7.39
CA ASP A 21 11.47 -3.23 6.95
C ASP A 21 11.64 -2.17 5.86
N ILE A 22 10.72 -2.11 4.91
CA ILE A 22 10.71 -1.07 3.86
C ILE A 22 10.68 0.31 4.51
N PHE A 23 9.79 0.53 5.48
CA PHE A 23 9.67 1.82 6.15
C PHE A 23 10.90 2.14 7.01
N ARG A 24 11.50 1.14 7.66
CA ARG A 24 12.71 1.36 8.43
C ARG A 24 13.84 1.88 7.54
N ARG A 25 13.94 1.37 6.32
CA ARG A 25 15.02 1.74 5.39
C ARG A 25 14.73 3.04 4.65
N LEU A 26 13.49 3.31 4.28
CA LEU A 26 13.14 4.40 3.36
C LEU A 26 12.31 5.50 4.00
N GLY A 27 11.74 5.26 5.19
CA GLY A 27 10.75 6.15 5.79
C GLY A 27 11.17 7.61 5.87
N ALA A 28 12.41 7.87 6.24
CA ALA A 28 12.91 9.24 6.40
C ALA A 28 12.90 10.04 5.10
N ARG A 29 12.83 9.39 3.96
CA ARG A 29 12.88 10.03 2.62
C ARG A 29 11.53 10.09 1.93
N ILE A 30 10.48 9.60 2.56
CA ILE A 30 9.14 9.55 1.93
C ILE A 30 8.54 10.95 1.91
N VAL A 31 8.14 11.40 0.72
CA VAL A 31 7.46 12.68 0.52
C VAL A 31 6.11 12.52 -0.17
N LEU A 32 5.82 11.36 -0.74
CA LEU A 32 4.58 11.03 -1.44
C LEU A 32 4.35 9.52 -1.31
N ALA A 33 3.12 9.11 -1.14
CA ALA A 33 2.76 7.70 -1.07
C ALA A 33 1.73 7.34 -2.14
N HIS A 34 1.79 6.11 -2.62
CA HIS A 34 0.82 5.57 -3.57
C HIS A 34 -0.10 4.56 -2.89
N ALA A 35 -1.35 4.57 -3.30
CA ALA A 35 -2.36 3.60 -2.86
C ALA A 35 -2.73 2.70 -4.04
N LYS A 36 -2.22 1.51 -4.02
CA LYS A 36 -2.61 0.41 -4.90
C LYS A 36 -2.51 -0.88 -4.12
N ASP A 37 -2.53 -2.02 -4.78
CA ASP A 37 -2.48 -3.28 -4.07
C ASP A 37 -1.48 -4.24 -4.71
N VAL A 38 -1.31 -5.39 -4.10
CA VAL A 38 -0.42 -6.43 -4.60
C VAL A 38 -1.07 -7.78 -4.30
N LYS A 39 -0.93 -8.71 -5.22
CA LYS A 39 -1.38 -10.10 -5.02
C LYS A 39 -0.50 -11.05 -5.82
N ALA A 40 -0.53 -12.33 -5.46
CA ALA A 40 0.21 -13.36 -6.19
C ALA A 40 -0.39 -13.58 -7.56
N SER A 41 0.46 -13.79 -8.55
CA SER A 41 0.08 -14.26 -9.88
C SER A 41 0.76 -15.59 -10.16
N ALA A 42 0.53 -16.17 -11.33
CA ALA A 42 1.11 -17.47 -11.68
C ALA A 42 2.64 -17.49 -11.62
N ASP A 43 3.28 -16.38 -12.05
CA ASP A 43 4.73 -16.30 -12.17
C ASP A 43 5.36 -15.12 -11.43
N GLY A 44 4.62 -14.49 -10.52
CA GLY A 44 5.14 -13.35 -9.77
C GLY A 44 4.06 -12.65 -8.97
N THR A 45 3.93 -11.33 -9.17
CA THR A 45 2.90 -10.50 -8.53
C THR A 45 2.15 -9.68 -9.54
N ASP A 46 0.87 -9.40 -9.26
CA ASP A 46 0.06 -8.41 -9.94
C ASP A 46 -0.12 -7.21 -9.04
N LEU A 47 -0.34 -6.03 -9.64
CA LEU A 47 -0.50 -4.77 -8.92
C LEU A 47 -1.91 -4.20 -9.20
N PRO A 48 -2.96 -4.76 -8.59
CA PRO A 48 -4.32 -4.27 -8.80
C PRO A 48 -4.58 -2.97 -8.03
N ALA A 49 -5.75 -2.40 -8.26
CA ALA A 49 -6.21 -1.24 -7.51
C ALA A 49 -6.40 -1.57 -6.02
N SER A 50 -6.37 -0.53 -5.18
CA SER A 50 -6.55 -0.66 -3.73
C SER A 50 -7.81 -1.45 -3.37
N GLY A 51 -7.66 -2.41 -2.50
CA GLY A 51 -8.76 -3.26 -2.03
C GLY A 51 -8.92 -4.56 -2.80
N LEU A 52 -8.15 -4.76 -3.87
CA LEU A 52 -8.25 -5.95 -4.72
C LEU A 52 -7.07 -6.91 -4.54
N GLY A 53 -6.27 -6.71 -3.51
CA GLY A 53 -5.10 -7.53 -3.23
C GLY A 53 -4.94 -7.82 -1.73
N VAL A 54 -3.70 -8.00 -1.30
CA VAL A 54 -3.38 -8.43 0.07
C VAL A 54 -2.52 -7.45 0.86
N LEU A 55 -2.31 -6.23 0.36
CA LEU A 55 -1.55 -5.23 1.12
C LEU A 55 -2.25 -4.95 2.46
N ASP A 56 -1.48 -4.98 3.55
CA ASP A 56 -2.00 -4.67 4.88
C ASP A 56 -2.16 -3.15 5.01
N TYR A 57 -3.31 -2.65 4.58
CA TYR A 57 -3.60 -1.23 4.60
C TYR A 57 -3.60 -0.61 6.00
N PRO A 58 -4.19 -1.23 7.02
CA PRO A 58 -4.09 -0.65 8.37
C PRO A 58 -2.65 -0.46 8.82
N LEU A 59 -1.77 -1.43 8.58
CA LEU A 59 -0.36 -1.30 8.92
C LEU A 59 0.31 -0.22 8.07
N TYR A 60 0.06 -0.21 6.76
CA TYR A 60 0.63 0.77 5.84
C TYR A 60 0.28 2.20 6.27
N LEU A 61 -0.99 2.45 6.57
CA LEU A 61 -1.43 3.77 7.00
C LEU A 61 -0.86 4.15 8.36
N ARG A 62 -0.74 3.20 9.30
CA ARG A 62 -0.08 3.47 10.59
C ARG A 62 1.37 3.88 10.39
N LEU A 63 2.09 3.18 9.52
CA LEU A 63 3.49 3.50 9.26
C LEU A 63 3.65 4.88 8.61
N LEU A 64 2.76 5.23 7.68
CA LEU A 64 2.75 6.57 7.08
C LEU A 64 2.47 7.63 8.15
N ALA A 65 1.49 7.40 9.02
CA ALA A 65 1.14 8.35 10.07
C ALA A 65 2.29 8.61 11.03
N LYS A 66 3.11 7.60 11.30
CA LYS A 66 4.27 7.74 12.19
C LYS A 66 5.36 8.65 11.64
N LEU A 67 5.36 8.94 10.35
CA LEU A 67 6.33 9.85 9.75
C LEU A 67 6.09 11.30 10.16
N ASP A 68 4.90 11.59 10.71
CA ASP A 68 4.53 12.90 11.26
C ASP A 68 4.81 14.04 10.27
N ARG A 69 4.38 13.87 9.04
CA ARG A 69 4.45 14.88 8.00
C ARG A 69 3.25 14.79 7.09
N GLU A 70 2.86 15.92 6.54
CA GLU A 70 1.78 15.98 5.57
C GLU A 70 2.25 15.40 4.24
N MET A 71 1.42 14.53 3.64
CA MET A 71 1.72 13.99 2.32
C MET A 71 0.44 13.52 1.64
N PHE A 72 0.48 13.43 0.32
CA PHE A 72 -0.63 12.89 -0.46
C PHE A 72 -0.51 11.37 -0.57
N LEU A 73 -1.65 10.71 -0.57
CA LEU A 73 -1.76 9.29 -0.87
C LEU A 73 -2.50 9.16 -2.20
N ALA A 74 -1.75 8.92 -3.25
CA ALA A 74 -2.28 8.94 -4.62
C ALA A 74 -2.80 7.56 -5.02
N LEU A 75 -4.06 7.48 -5.42
CA LEU A 75 -4.63 6.25 -5.98
C LEU A 75 -3.98 5.95 -7.33
N GLU A 76 -3.69 4.68 -7.57
CA GLU A 76 -2.95 4.25 -8.76
C GLU A 76 -3.46 2.89 -9.25
N HIS A 77 -3.18 2.58 -10.51
CA HIS A 77 -3.52 1.31 -11.16
C HIS A 77 -5.02 1.05 -11.21
N LEU A 78 -5.80 2.05 -11.63
CA LEU A 78 -7.26 1.91 -11.76
C LEU A 78 -7.78 2.84 -12.86
N GLY A 79 -8.95 2.50 -13.41
CA GLY A 79 -9.67 3.38 -14.33
C GLY A 79 -10.50 4.42 -13.56
N LEU A 80 -10.93 5.47 -14.25
CA LEU A 80 -11.72 6.54 -13.65
C LEU A 80 -12.98 6.04 -12.97
N GLU A 81 -13.63 5.05 -13.54
CA GLU A 81 -14.86 4.48 -13.01
C GLU A 81 -14.67 3.75 -11.68
N ASP A 82 -13.44 3.33 -11.38
CA ASP A 82 -13.13 2.63 -10.12
C ASP A 82 -12.65 3.55 -9.01
N VAL A 83 -12.42 4.83 -9.30
CA VAL A 83 -11.90 5.78 -8.32
C VAL A 83 -12.79 5.89 -7.08
N PRO A 84 -14.13 6.02 -7.19
CA PRO A 84 -14.96 6.12 -5.98
C PRO A 84 -14.84 4.90 -5.07
N ARG A 85 -14.82 3.69 -5.63
CA ARG A 85 -14.68 2.47 -4.84
C ARG A 85 -13.31 2.41 -4.14
N ALA A 86 -12.24 2.66 -4.87
CA ALA A 86 -10.88 2.60 -4.33
C ALA A 86 -10.69 3.67 -3.24
N ARG A 87 -11.19 4.88 -3.47
CA ARG A 87 -11.14 5.95 -2.49
C ARG A 87 -11.88 5.54 -1.21
N ASP A 88 -13.09 5.02 -1.34
CA ASP A 88 -13.89 4.62 -0.19
C ASP A 88 -13.25 3.47 0.57
N PHE A 89 -12.63 2.53 -0.15
CA PHE A 89 -11.85 1.46 0.47
C PHE A 89 -10.72 2.04 1.35
N VAL A 90 -9.89 2.91 0.78
CA VAL A 90 -8.75 3.49 1.51
C VAL A 90 -9.22 4.31 2.70
N LEU A 91 -10.22 5.16 2.52
CA LEU A 91 -10.78 5.97 3.62
C LEU A 91 -11.30 5.09 4.75
N GLY A 92 -11.95 3.97 4.42
CA GLY A 92 -12.43 3.03 5.42
C GLY A 92 -11.31 2.37 6.21
N GLN A 93 -10.12 2.23 5.64
CA GLN A 93 -9.00 1.63 6.35
C GLN A 93 -8.46 2.51 7.48
N PHE A 94 -8.65 3.83 7.37
CA PHE A 94 -8.24 4.74 8.45
C PHE A 94 -8.95 4.46 9.77
N ASP A 95 -10.16 3.91 9.71
CA ASP A 95 -10.90 3.56 10.93
C ASP A 95 -10.29 2.35 11.65
N LYS A 96 -9.35 1.66 11.03
CA LYS A 96 -8.73 0.44 11.56
C LYS A 96 -7.32 0.67 12.14
N ILE A 97 -6.83 1.89 12.10
CA ILE A 97 -5.47 2.17 12.58
C ILE A 97 -5.42 2.75 14.00
#